data_88d01f8a616bb2d602065afc34f41a53
#
_entry.id   88d01f8a616bb2d602065afc34f41a53
#
_cell.length_a   1.000
_cell.length_b   1.000
_cell.length_c   1.000
_cell.angle_alpha   90.00
_cell.angle_beta   90.00
_cell.angle_gamma   90.00
#
_symmetry.space_group_name_H-M   'P 1'
#
loop_
_entity.id
_entity.type
_entity.pdbx_description
1 polymer ?
#
loop_
_entity_poly.entity_id
_entity_poly.type
_entity_poly.pdbx_seq_one_letter_code
_entity_poly.pdbx_strand_id
1 'polypeptide(L)'
;LAKNVAQLHNLPVCIFSLEMSKEQLTYRLLSMEVGIEAGRLRTGRLQQEEWPLLGQGINTLGQLPMYIDDKPNSGVLEMRSLCRRLMAEQGKELGLVVIDYLQLMEGSSPDNRVQEISRITRGLKGMARELNVPVIALSQLSRGVESRTNKRPMLSDLRESGSIEQDADLVLMIYRDEYYNPETPDRGITEVIVT
;
A
#
# COMPACT_ATOMS: atom_id res chain seq x y z
N LEU A 1 8.12 -2.46 -1.57
CA LEU A 1 7.96 -2.28 -3.03
C LEU A 1 8.14 -0.81 -3.41
N ALA A 2 7.28 0.13 -2.99
CA ALA A 2 7.30 1.55 -3.38
C ALA A 2 8.69 2.20 -3.25
N LYS A 3 9.32 2.10 -2.07
CA LYS A 3 10.69 2.60 -1.86
C LYS A 3 11.69 1.99 -2.85
N ASN A 4 11.63 0.67 -3.07
CA ASN A 4 12.56 0.00 -3.97
C ASN A 4 12.40 0.45 -5.42
N VAL A 5 11.16 0.68 -5.89
CA VAL A 5 10.93 1.24 -7.23
C VAL A 5 11.53 2.62 -7.36
N ALA A 6 11.26 3.50 -6.39
CA ALA A 6 11.82 4.85 -6.38
C ALA A 6 13.35 4.86 -6.32
N GLN A 7 13.94 4.00 -5.49
CA GLN A 7 15.38 3.95 -5.25
C GLN A 7 16.15 3.30 -6.41
N LEU A 8 15.67 2.16 -6.91
CA LEU A 8 16.41 1.38 -7.92
C LEU A 8 16.22 1.91 -9.35
N HIS A 9 15.05 2.47 -9.64
CA HIS A 9 14.71 2.92 -10.99
C HIS A 9 14.66 4.44 -11.14
N ASN A 10 14.75 5.18 -10.03
CA ASN A 10 14.61 6.63 -10.01
C ASN A 10 13.34 7.13 -10.72
N LEU A 11 12.26 6.34 -10.58
CA LEU A 11 10.95 6.66 -11.12
C LEU A 11 10.03 7.22 -10.00
N PRO A 12 9.23 8.23 -10.30
CA PRO A 12 8.26 8.76 -9.34
C PRO A 12 7.25 7.70 -8.91
N VAL A 13 6.99 7.63 -7.61
CA VAL A 13 6.01 6.71 -7.00
C VAL A 13 4.96 7.53 -6.26
N CYS A 14 3.68 7.29 -6.57
CA CYS A 14 2.55 7.86 -5.84
C CYS A 14 2.01 6.86 -4.81
N ILE A 15 1.77 7.32 -3.59
CA ILE A 15 1.12 6.55 -2.53
C ILE A 15 -0.10 7.34 -2.05
N PHE A 16 -1.29 6.78 -2.26
CA PHE A 16 -2.55 7.28 -1.72
C PHE A 16 -2.86 6.53 -0.44
N SER A 17 -2.70 7.20 0.70
CA SER A 17 -2.89 6.63 2.02
C SER A 17 -4.18 7.14 2.62
N LEU A 18 -5.25 6.34 2.53
CA LEU A 18 -6.58 6.75 2.97
C LEU A 18 -6.82 6.50 4.46
N GLU A 19 -5.98 5.68 5.09
CA GLU A 19 -6.07 5.33 6.52
C GLU A 19 -5.01 6.03 7.36
N MET A 20 -3.78 6.10 6.87
CA MET A 20 -2.64 6.58 7.64
C MET A 20 -2.17 7.95 7.15
N SER A 21 -1.79 8.82 8.09
CA SER A 21 -1.18 10.10 7.71
C SER A 21 0.21 9.90 7.05
N LYS A 22 0.62 10.86 6.25
CA LYS A 22 1.95 10.89 5.62
C LYS A 22 3.08 10.82 6.65
N GLU A 23 2.89 11.42 7.83
CA GLU A 23 3.86 11.34 8.92
C GLU A 23 4.01 9.90 9.43
N GLN A 24 2.91 9.19 9.63
CA GLN A 24 2.93 7.79 10.06
C GLN A 24 3.62 6.89 9.04
N LEU A 25 3.35 7.09 7.75
CA LEU A 25 4.04 6.35 6.67
C LEU A 25 5.53 6.70 6.62
N THR A 26 5.89 7.97 6.80
CA THR A 26 7.29 8.40 6.86
C THR A 26 8.05 7.72 8.00
N TYR A 27 7.45 7.60 9.19
CA TYR A 27 8.06 6.85 10.30
C TYR A 27 8.25 5.37 9.97
N ARG A 28 7.30 4.74 9.27
CA ARG A 28 7.45 3.34 8.83
C ARG A 28 8.57 3.18 7.79
N LEU A 29 8.64 4.09 6.82
CA LEU A 29 9.71 4.10 5.82
C LEU A 29 11.07 4.30 6.47
N LEU A 30 11.18 5.25 7.42
CA LEU A 30 12.39 5.48 8.19
C LEU A 30 12.79 4.25 9.01
N SER A 31 11.85 3.64 9.71
CA SER A 31 12.10 2.40 10.47
C SER A 31 12.67 1.29 9.59
N MET A 32 12.11 1.12 8.37
CA MET A 32 12.61 0.16 7.40
C MET A 32 14.02 0.50 6.87
N GLU A 33 14.32 1.80 6.72
CA GLU A 33 15.60 2.26 6.19
C GLU A 33 16.72 2.09 7.21
N VAL A 34 16.49 2.48 8.46
CA VAL A 34 17.53 2.55 9.50
C VAL A 34 17.55 1.32 10.42
N GLY A 35 16.57 0.41 10.31
CA GLY A 35 16.47 -0.78 11.16
C GLY A 35 16.06 -0.48 12.62
N ILE A 36 15.50 0.69 12.89
CA ILE A 36 15.05 1.10 14.24
C ILE A 36 13.52 0.95 14.31
N GLU A 37 13.02 0.39 15.41
CA GLU A 37 11.59 0.21 15.64
C GLU A 37 10.82 1.53 15.53
N ALA A 38 9.72 1.55 14.74
CA ALA A 38 8.92 2.76 14.48
C ALA A 38 8.36 3.41 15.75
N GLY A 39 8.05 2.62 16.79
CA GLY A 39 7.61 3.12 18.09
C GLY A 39 8.69 3.93 18.81
N ARG A 40 9.95 3.51 18.71
CA ARG A 40 11.11 4.22 19.27
C ARG A 40 11.39 5.52 18.52
N LEU A 41 11.34 5.48 17.19
CA LEU A 41 11.45 6.68 16.34
C LEU A 41 10.40 7.74 16.71
N ARG A 42 9.13 7.31 16.81
CA ARG A 42 8.02 8.23 17.12
C ARG A 42 8.11 8.86 18.51
N THR A 43 8.64 8.12 19.49
CA THR A 43 8.76 8.61 20.88
C THR A 43 10.11 9.29 21.16
N GLY A 44 11.02 9.33 20.18
CA GLY A 44 12.36 9.89 20.35
C GLY A 44 13.28 9.08 21.28
N ARG A 45 12.91 7.81 21.59
CA ARG A 45 13.71 6.92 22.45
C ARG A 45 14.85 6.28 21.68
N LEU A 46 15.81 7.10 21.27
CA LEU A 46 16.97 6.70 20.48
C LEU A 46 18.22 6.64 21.36
N GLN A 47 19.08 5.68 21.05
CA GLN A 47 20.44 5.63 21.62
C GLN A 47 21.33 6.64 20.90
N GLN A 48 22.44 7.01 21.53
CA GLN A 48 23.31 8.05 20.96
C GLN A 48 23.89 7.65 19.60
N GLU A 49 24.15 6.36 19.42
CA GLU A 49 24.69 5.79 18.18
C GLU A 49 23.68 5.73 17.03
N GLU A 50 22.38 5.82 17.35
CA GLU A 50 21.30 5.74 16.35
C GLU A 50 21.02 7.08 15.66
N TRP A 51 21.42 8.21 16.26
CA TRP A 51 21.19 9.53 15.67
C TRP A 51 21.87 9.74 14.31
N PRO A 52 23.13 9.33 14.10
CA PRO A 52 23.74 9.40 12.77
C PRO A 52 23.01 8.54 11.74
N LEU A 53 22.55 7.33 12.11
CA LEU A 53 21.79 6.45 11.23
C LEU A 53 20.47 7.10 10.82
N LEU A 54 19.78 7.72 11.77
CA LEU A 54 18.54 8.46 11.51
C LEU A 54 18.79 9.60 10.51
N GLY A 55 19.85 10.39 10.71
CA GLY A 55 20.24 11.47 9.79
C GLY A 55 20.50 10.97 8.36
N GLN A 56 21.21 9.84 8.22
CA GLN A 56 21.44 9.20 6.93
C GLN A 56 20.13 8.72 6.30
N GLY A 57 19.27 8.05 7.07
CA GLY A 57 17.97 7.57 6.59
C GLY A 57 17.06 8.70 6.09
N ILE A 58 17.02 9.82 6.82
CA ILE A 58 16.26 11.01 6.40
C ILE A 58 16.81 11.56 5.07
N ASN A 59 18.11 11.67 4.95
CA ASN A 59 18.73 12.15 3.71
C ASN A 59 18.47 11.21 2.54
N THR A 60 18.59 9.89 2.74
CA THR A 60 18.32 8.89 1.72
C THR A 60 16.86 8.95 1.26
N LEU A 61 15.90 8.92 2.17
CA LEU A 61 14.48 8.95 1.83
C LEU A 61 14.06 10.28 1.21
N GLY A 62 14.63 11.40 1.68
CA GLY A 62 14.32 12.74 1.17
C GLY A 62 14.74 12.97 -0.28
N GLN A 63 15.66 12.15 -0.81
CA GLN A 63 16.11 12.22 -2.21
C GLN A 63 15.27 11.32 -3.14
N LEU A 64 14.44 10.42 -2.58
CA LEU A 64 13.63 9.54 -3.40
C LEU A 64 12.41 10.26 -3.99
N PRO A 65 12.09 10.02 -5.26
CA PRO A 65 10.91 10.58 -5.91
C PRO A 65 9.62 9.87 -5.44
N MET A 66 9.32 9.96 -4.14
CA MET A 66 8.14 9.39 -3.51
C MET A 66 7.17 10.48 -3.09
N TYR A 67 5.91 10.34 -3.49
CA TYR A 67 4.85 11.32 -3.26
C TYR A 67 3.71 10.66 -2.51
N ILE A 68 3.41 11.18 -1.33
CA ILE A 68 2.37 10.64 -0.44
C ILE A 68 1.23 11.64 -0.37
N ASP A 69 0.04 11.20 -0.78
CA ASP A 69 -1.22 11.91 -0.58
C ASP A 69 -2.01 11.15 0.52
N ASP A 70 -2.28 11.82 1.62
CA ASP A 70 -3.01 11.28 2.77
C ASP A 70 -4.42 11.91 2.91
N LYS A 71 -4.93 12.45 1.81
CA LYS A 71 -6.29 12.99 1.79
C LYS A 71 -7.31 11.86 1.90
N PRO A 72 -8.19 11.88 2.93
CA PRO A 72 -9.22 10.87 3.09
C PRO A 72 -10.27 10.98 1.97
N ASN A 73 -10.94 9.87 1.68
CA ASN A 73 -12.05 9.78 0.74
C ASN A 73 -11.73 10.24 -0.70
N SER A 74 -10.49 10.11 -1.14
CA SER A 74 -10.12 10.44 -2.52
C SER A 74 -10.71 9.43 -3.51
N GLY A 75 -11.32 9.94 -4.57
CA GLY A 75 -11.87 9.13 -5.67
C GLY A 75 -10.85 8.87 -6.78
N VAL A 76 -11.14 7.88 -7.65
CA VAL A 76 -10.25 7.50 -8.77
C VAL A 76 -9.94 8.67 -9.71
N LEU A 77 -10.93 9.55 -9.97
CA LEU A 77 -10.74 10.72 -10.83
C LEU A 77 -9.74 11.72 -10.26
N GLU A 78 -9.78 11.93 -8.95
CA GLU A 78 -8.85 12.82 -8.27
C GLU A 78 -7.44 12.24 -8.29
N MET A 79 -7.28 10.96 -7.91
CA MET A 79 -6.00 10.24 -7.96
C MET A 79 -5.37 10.31 -9.36
N ARG A 80 -6.17 10.07 -10.40
CA ARG A 80 -5.74 10.17 -11.80
C ARG A 80 -5.24 11.57 -12.16
N SER A 81 -5.95 12.61 -11.72
CA SER A 81 -5.58 14.00 -11.97
C SER A 81 -4.26 14.36 -11.27
N LEU A 82 -4.07 13.92 -10.03
CA LEU A 82 -2.83 14.08 -9.28
C LEU A 82 -1.65 13.36 -9.95
N CYS A 83 -1.84 12.12 -10.39
CA CYS A 83 -0.82 11.36 -11.12
C CYS A 83 -0.41 12.07 -12.42
N ARG A 84 -1.37 12.54 -13.23
CA ARG A 84 -1.07 13.29 -14.45
C ARG A 84 -0.29 14.57 -14.18
N ARG A 85 -0.69 15.32 -13.15
CA ARG A 85 0.02 16.54 -12.75
C ARG A 85 1.46 16.22 -12.34
N LEU A 86 1.67 15.18 -11.52
CA LEU A 86 2.99 14.77 -11.10
C LEU A 86 3.87 14.35 -12.29
N MET A 87 3.34 13.59 -13.25
CA MET A 87 4.06 13.21 -14.47
C MET A 87 4.50 14.45 -15.25
N ALA A 88 3.61 15.44 -15.39
CA ALA A 88 3.93 16.70 -16.09
C ALA A 88 4.99 17.52 -15.34
N GLU A 89 4.89 17.64 -14.02
CA GLU A 89 5.85 18.37 -13.18
C GLU A 89 7.24 17.72 -13.16
N GLN A 90 7.28 16.39 -13.13
CA GLN A 90 8.54 15.64 -13.09
C GLN A 90 9.14 15.39 -14.48
N GLY A 91 8.37 15.56 -15.55
CA GLY A 91 8.80 15.21 -16.92
C GLY A 91 9.14 13.74 -17.08
N LYS A 92 8.60 12.86 -16.23
CA LYS A 92 8.87 11.41 -16.18
C LYS A 92 7.57 10.61 -16.09
N GLU A 93 7.62 9.38 -16.56
CA GLU A 93 6.57 8.38 -16.31
C GLU A 93 6.59 7.95 -14.83
N LEU A 94 5.42 7.55 -14.31
CA LEU A 94 5.32 6.97 -12.97
C LEU A 94 5.85 5.53 -12.95
N GLY A 95 6.60 5.19 -11.92
CA GLY A 95 7.05 3.82 -11.71
C GLY A 95 6.02 2.93 -11.02
N LEU A 96 5.18 3.53 -10.16
CA LEU A 96 4.18 2.79 -9.38
C LEU A 96 3.16 3.75 -8.78
N VAL A 97 1.91 3.28 -8.69
CA VAL A 97 0.86 3.88 -7.85
C VAL A 97 0.44 2.86 -6.78
N VAL A 98 0.38 3.27 -5.52
CA VAL A 98 -0.09 2.44 -4.40
C VAL A 98 -1.30 3.09 -3.75
N ILE A 99 -2.33 2.31 -3.44
CA ILE A 99 -3.55 2.77 -2.80
C ILE A 99 -3.80 1.93 -1.53
N ASP A 100 -3.86 2.57 -0.37
CA ASP A 100 -4.04 1.94 0.94
C ASP A 100 -5.27 2.54 1.64
N TYR A 101 -6.45 1.89 1.62
CA TYR A 101 -6.87 0.68 0.92
C TYR A 101 -8.26 0.90 0.27
N LEU A 102 -8.66 0.02 -0.65
CA LEU A 102 -9.84 0.18 -1.52
C LEU A 102 -11.14 0.52 -0.77
N GLN A 103 -11.36 -0.09 0.40
CA GLN A 103 -12.60 0.06 1.15
C GLN A 103 -12.77 1.44 1.81
N LEU A 104 -11.73 2.28 1.82
CA LEU A 104 -11.78 3.67 2.28
C LEU A 104 -11.94 4.68 1.14
N MET A 105 -11.92 4.24 -0.10
CA MET A 105 -12.20 5.11 -1.23
C MET A 105 -13.65 5.59 -1.20
N GLU A 106 -13.86 6.79 -1.71
CA GLU A 106 -15.18 7.44 -1.72
C GLU A 106 -16.24 6.57 -2.38
N GLY A 107 -17.32 6.39 -1.66
CA GLY A 107 -18.49 5.65 -2.05
C GLY A 107 -19.79 6.24 -1.56
N SER A 108 -20.78 6.20 -2.43
CA SER A 108 -21.99 7.01 -2.28
C SER A 108 -23.13 6.35 -1.50
N SER A 109 -23.05 5.05 -1.14
CA SER A 109 -24.14 4.40 -0.40
C SER A 109 -23.75 3.07 0.24
N PRO A 110 -24.09 2.86 1.54
CA PRO A 110 -23.88 1.57 2.23
C PRO A 110 -24.60 0.40 1.57
N ASP A 111 -25.75 0.65 0.95
CA ASP A 111 -26.64 -0.38 0.39
C ASP A 111 -26.12 -0.96 -0.94
N ASN A 112 -25.03 -0.41 -1.51
CA ASN A 112 -24.55 -0.80 -2.83
C ASN A 112 -23.02 -1.02 -2.89
N ARG A 113 -22.44 -1.49 -1.78
CA ARG A 113 -20.99 -1.60 -1.60
C ARG A 113 -20.29 -2.43 -2.69
N VAL A 114 -20.91 -3.55 -3.11
CA VAL A 114 -20.36 -4.40 -4.16
C VAL A 114 -20.26 -3.67 -5.50
N GLN A 115 -21.29 -2.92 -5.87
CA GLN A 115 -21.29 -2.15 -7.13
C GLN A 115 -20.27 -0.99 -7.09
N GLU A 116 -20.10 -0.41 -5.92
CA GLU A 116 -19.14 0.66 -5.70
C GLU A 116 -17.71 0.17 -5.86
N ILE A 117 -17.32 -0.91 -5.19
CA ILE A 117 -16.01 -1.54 -5.36
C ILE A 117 -15.80 -1.91 -6.83
N SER A 118 -16.83 -2.42 -7.52
CA SER A 118 -16.75 -2.74 -8.95
C SER A 118 -16.49 -1.50 -9.84
N ARG A 119 -17.01 -0.34 -9.46
CA ARG A 119 -16.74 0.91 -10.15
C ARG A 119 -15.30 1.39 -9.89
N ILE A 120 -14.86 1.27 -8.64
CA ILE A 120 -13.50 1.64 -8.23
C ILE A 120 -12.49 0.79 -8.96
N THR A 121 -12.61 -0.55 -8.92
CA THR A 121 -11.64 -1.45 -9.55
C THR A 121 -11.53 -1.26 -11.05
N ARG A 122 -12.66 -1.11 -11.75
CA ARG A 122 -12.67 -0.75 -13.17
C ARG A 122 -12.05 0.61 -13.45
N GLY A 123 -12.31 1.59 -12.60
CA GLY A 123 -11.71 2.91 -12.70
C GLY A 123 -10.18 2.89 -12.51
N LEU A 124 -9.69 2.11 -11.55
CA LEU A 124 -8.25 1.91 -11.30
C LEU A 124 -7.57 1.17 -12.46
N LYS A 125 -8.22 0.15 -13.00
CA LYS A 125 -7.75 -0.54 -14.21
C LYS A 125 -7.65 0.41 -15.41
N GLY A 126 -8.67 1.27 -15.58
CA GLY A 126 -8.66 2.32 -16.59
C GLY A 126 -7.51 3.31 -16.40
N MET A 127 -7.27 3.75 -15.16
CA MET A 127 -6.17 4.64 -14.81
C MET A 127 -4.80 4.00 -15.09
N ALA A 128 -4.60 2.74 -14.68
CA ALA A 128 -3.35 2.01 -14.91
C ALA A 128 -3.01 1.93 -16.41
N ARG A 129 -4.02 1.63 -17.24
CA ARG A 129 -3.85 1.54 -18.70
C ARG A 129 -3.59 2.90 -19.34
N GLU A 130 -4.33 3.91 -18.94
CA GLU A 130 -4.22 5.27 -19.48
C GLU A 130 -2.86 5.92 -19.17
N LEU A 131 -2.40 5.77 -17.93
CA LEU A 131 -1.13 6.33 -17.47
C LEU A 131 0.07 5.41 -17.72
N ASN A 132 -0.17 4.21 -18.25
CA ASN A 132 0.84 3.18 -18.48
C ASN A 132 1.68 2.91 -17.21
N VAL A 133 1.02 2.77 -16.05
CA VAL A 133 1.67 2.60 -14.74
C VAL A 133 1.07 1.39 -14.00
N PRO A 134 1.90 0.58 -13.34
CA PRO A 134 1.42 -0.43 -12.40
C PRO A 134 0.65 0.23 -11.25
N VAL A 135 -0.52 -0.32 -10.91
CA VAL A 135 -1.31 0.11 -9.76
C VAL A 135 -1.43 -1.05 -8.78
N ILE A 136 -0.95 -0.84 -7.55
CA ILE A 136 -1.14 -1.76 -6.43
C ILE A 136 -2.22 -1.19 -5.54
N ALA A 137 -3.34 -1.90 -5.44
CA ALA A 137 -4.42 -1.55 -4.55
C ALA A 137 -4.48 -2.57 -3.40
N LEU A 138 -4.37 -2.09 -2.17
CA LEU A 138 -4.55 -2.93 -1.00
C LEU A 138 -6.04 -3.17 -0.76
N SER A 139 -6.38 -4.37 -0.33
CA SER A 139 -7.75 -4.74 -0.02
C SER A 139 -7.81 -5.53 1.28
N GLN A 140 -8.77 -5.20 2.13
CA GLN A 140 -9.05 -5.96 3.32
C GLN A 140 -9.73 -7.29 2.96
N LEU A 141 -9.33 -8.37 3.63
CA LEU A 141 -9.99 -9.66 3.50
C LEU A 141 -11.29 -9.72 4.33
N SER A 142 -12.21 -10.57 3.91
CA SER A 142 -13.40 -10.90 4.68
C SER A 142 -13.01 -11.53 6.03
N ARG A 143 -13.72 -11.17 7.10
CA ARG A 143 -13.52 -11.77 8.43
C ARG A 143 -13.79 -13.28 8.47
N GLY A 144 -14.42 -13.84 7.43
CA GLY A 144 -14.64 -15.27 7.30
C GLY A 144 -13.37 -16.12 7.38
N VAL A 145 -12.21 -15.57 6.98
CA VAL A 145 -10.91 -16.25 7.13
C VAL A 145 -10.59 -16.59 8.59
N GLU A 146 -10.99 -15.72 9.53
CA GLU A 146 -10.74 -15.89 10.96
C GLU A 146 -11.57 -17.01 11.58
N SER A 147 -12.68 -17.42 10.96
CA SER A 147 -13.55 -18.50 11.46
C SER A 147 -13.15 -19.89 10.96
N ARG A 148 -12.28 -19.99 9.94
CA ARG A 148 -11.84 -21.27 9.37
C ARG A 148 -10.73 -21.93 10.19
N THR A 149 -10.64 -23.25 10.12
CA THR A 149 -9.49 -23.99 10.69
C THR A 149 -8.21 -23.62 9.96
N ASN A 150 -8.23 -23.59 8.62
CA ASN A 150 -7.12 -23.13 7.82
C ASN A 150 -7.24 -21.61 7.60
N LYS A 151 -6.34 -20.84 8.20
CA LYS A 151 -6.31 -19.37 8.14
C LYS A 151 -5.60 -18.83 6.89
N ARG A 152 -5.08 -19.70 6.01
CA ARG A 152 -4.44 -19.23 4.77
C ARG A 152 -5.47 -18.55 3.88
N PRO A 153 -5.19 -17.31 3.42
CA PRO A 153 -6.13 -16.57 2.58
C PRO A 153 -6.28 -17.20 1.20
N MET A 154 -7.44 -17.03 0.60
CA MET A 154 -7.77 -17.50 -0.74
C MET A 154 -8.65 -16.47 -1.47
N LEU A 155 -8.77 -16.57 -2.79
CA LEU A 155 -9.55 -15.62 -3.61
C LEU A 155 -10.99 -15.41 -3.12
N SER A 156 -11.63 -16.46 -2.61
CA SER A 156 -12.98 -16.35 -2.05
C SER A 156 -13.08 -15.43 -0.82
N ASP A 157 -11.96 -15.08 -0.17
CA ASP A 157 -11.93 -14.14 0.95
C ASP A 157 -12.03 -12.69 0.49
N LEU A 158 -11.87 -12.43 -0.81
CA LEU A 158 -12.20 -11.17 -1.49
C LEU A 158 -13.70 -11.09 -1.87
N ARG A 159 -14.54 -11.95 -1.35
CA ARG A 159 -15.91 -12.27 -1.81
C ARG A 159 -16.91 -11.10 -1.76
N GLU A 160 -16.74 -10.13 -0.88
CA GLU A 160 -17.53 -8.89 -0.92
C GLU A 160 -17.18 -8.01 -2.13
N SER A 161 -16.22 -8.44 -2.92
CA SER A 161 -15.58 -7.71 -4.02
C SER A 161 -15.24 -8.65 -5.17
N GLY A 162 -16.20 -9.50 -5.62
CA GLY A 162 -15.98 -10.39 -6.78
C GLY A 162 -15.45 -9.68 -8.04
N SER A 163 -15.60 -8.37 -8.10
CA SER A 163 -15.01 -7.51 -9.11
C SER A 163 -13.50 -7.32 -8.96
N ILE A 164 -12.94 -7.39 -7.74
CA ILE A 164 -11.48 -7.30 -7.55
C ILE A 164 -10.80 -8.44 -8.29
N GLU A 165 -11.28 -9.66 -8.11
CA GLU A 165 -10.76 -10.85 -8.78
C GLU A 165 -10.87 -10.76 -10.31
N GLN A 166 -11.96 -10.16 -10.82
CA GLN A 166 -12.19 -10.03 -12.26
C GLN A 166 -11.33 -8.92 -12.91
N ASP A 167 -11.09 -7.83 -12.19
CA ASP A 167 -10.40 -6.66 -12.73
C ASP A 167 -8.89 -6.70 -12.48
N ALA A 168 -8.41 -7.42 -11.46
CA ALA A 168 -6.98 -7.56 -11.16
C ALA A 168 -6.29 -8.44 -12.21
N ASP A 169 -5.05 -8.08 -12.58
CA ASP A 169 -4.18 -8.93 -13.39
C ASP A 169 -3.43 -9.94 -12.52
N LEU A 170 -3.23 -9.60 -11.26
CA LEU A 170 -2.51 -10.39 -10.28
C LEU A 170 -3.09 -10.13 -8.88
N VAL A 171 -3.29 -11.17 -8.11
CA VAL A 171 -3.68 -11.08 -6.71
C VAL A 171 -2.55 -11.63 -5.84
N LEU A 172 -2.12 -10.83 -4.86
CA LEU A 172 -1.09 -11.19 -3.89
C LEU A 172 -1.74 -11.28 -2.51
N MET A 173 -1.78 -12.48 -1.94
CA MET A 173 -2.25 -12.68 -0.57
C MET A 173 -1.07 -12.69 0.39
N ILE A 174 -1.21 -12.01 1.52
CA ILE A 174 -0.19 -11.95 2.56
C ILE A 174 -0.61 -12.85 3.70
N TYR A 175 0.28 -13.75 4.11
CA TYR A 175 0.05 -14.66 5.22
C TYR A 175 1.25 -14.70 6.15
N ARG A 176 0.99 -14.78 7.44
CA ARG A 176 2.00 -14.84 8.49
C ARG A 176 1.57 -15.86 9.54
N ASP A 177 2.22 -17.02 9.53
CA ASP A 177 1.80 -18.14 10.37
C ASP A 177 1.94 -17.84 11.86
N GLU A 178 3.00 -17.15 12.26
CA GLU A 178 3.22 -16.80 13.68
C GLU A 178 2.09 -15.96 14.31
N TYR A 179 1.27 -15.28 13.48
CA TYR A 179 0.11 -14.54 13.96
C TYR A 179 -0.96 -15.47 14.54
N TYR A 180 -1.12 -16.66 13.96
CA TYR A 180 -2.09 -17.68 14.35
C TYR A 180 -1.51 -18.78 15.21
N ASN A 181 -0.22 -19.10 15.02
CA ASN A 181 0.52 -20.13 15.69
C ASN A 181 1.84 -19.58 16.27
N PRO A 182 1.84 -19.10 17.53
CA PRO A 182 3.05 -18.52 18.14
C PRO A 182 4.24 -19.51 18.26
N GLU A 183 3.98 -20.81 18.23
CA GLU A 183 5.01 -21.87 18.32
C GLU A 183 5.48 -22.36 16.95
N THR A 184 5.11 -21.67 15.86
CA THR A 184 5.55 -22.04 14.51
C THR A 184 7.08 -21.95 14.36
N PRO A 185 7.71 -22.87 13.60
CA PRO A 185 9.11 -22.71 13.21
C PRO A 185 9.37 -21.53 12.28
N ASP A 186 8.33 -21.01 11.60
CA ASP A 186 8.40 -19.95 10.58
C ASP A 186 8.25 -18.54 11.19
N ARG A 187 8.86 -18.30 12.36
CA ARG A 187 8.83 -16.98 13.00
C ARG A 187 9.52 -15.91 12.15
N GLY A 188 8.90 -14.73 12.07
CA GLY A 188 9.42 -13.59 11.30
C GLY A 188 9.27 -13.77 9.78
N ILE A 189 8.64 -14.86 9.32
CA ILE A 189 8.38 -15.10 7.90
C ILE A 189 7.01 -14.56 7.52
N THR A 190 6.97 -13.78 6.44
CA THR A 190 5.74 -13.37 5.76
C THR A 190 5.71 -14.01 4.39
N GLU A 191 4.70 -14.82 4.14
CA GLU A 191 4.47 -15.42 2.84
C GLU A 191 3.71 -14.47 1.93
N VAL A 192 4.11 -14.40 0.67
CA VAL A 192 3.38 -13.75 -0.41
C VAL A 192 2.89 -14.83 -1.36
N ILE A 193 1.60 -15.08 -1.32
CA ILE A 193 0.94 -16.11 -2.13
C ILE A 193 0.42 -15.44 -3.40
N VAL A 194 0.92 -15.89 -4.55
CA VAL A 194 0.51 -15.39 -5.86
C VAL A 194 -0.62 -16.26 -6.39
N THR A 195 -1.74 -15.63 -6.80
CA THR A 195 -2.93 -16.31 -7.33
C THR A 195 -3.43 -15.66 -8.61
#